data_0e0ec0c8a2afa7f31eec7fda3225db59
#
_entry.id   0e0ec0c8a2afa7f31eec7fda3225db59
#
_cell.length_a   1.000
_cell.length_b   1.000
_cell.length_c   1.000
_cell.angle_alpha   90.00
_cell.angle_beta   90.00
_cell.angle_gamma   90.00
#
_symmetry.space_group_name_H-M   'P 1'
#
loop_
_entity.id
_entity.type
_entity.pdbx_description
1 polymer ?
#
loop_
_entity_poly.entity_id
_entity_poly.type
_entity_poly.pdbx_seq_one_letter_code
_entity_poly.pdbx_strand_id
1 'polypeptide(L)'
;MTRKLTWNEKADLVFIHSSVSVKQIQKLLDIGQPSAIRLRELTLKLAETEGRWVAEKKVPIDLLLRVVGLNMDYFVDMATKERNSKQKNHGV
;
A
#
# COMPACT_ATOMS: atom_id res chain seq x y z
N MET A 1 -11.45 -17.07 -2.37
CA MET A 1 -11.48 -15.65 -2.74
C MET A 1 -10.77 -14.79 -1.71
N THR A 2 -9.95 -13.89 -2.16
CA THR A 2 -9.22 -13.01 -1.24
C THR A 2 -10.11 -11.83 -0.87
N ARG A 3 -10.32 -11.61 0.42
CA ARG A 3 -11.08 -10.48 0.91
C ARG A 3 -10.31 -9.18 0.67
N LYS A 4 -11.01 -8.15 0.23
CA LYS A 4 -10.41 -6.82 0.11
C LYS A 4 -10.14 -6.26 1.49
N LEU A 5 -9.01 -5.58 1.63
CA LEU A 5 -8.69 -4.91 2.88
C LEU A 5 -9.55 -3.66 3.05
N THR A 6 -9.92 -3.38 4.29
CA THR A 6 -10.53 -2.10 4.62
C THR A 6 -9.46 -1.01 4.60
N TRP A 7 -9.86 0.25 4.62
CA TRP A 7 -8.90 1.35 4.66
C TRP A 7 -8.08 1.35 5.95
N ASN A 8 -8.68 0.92 7.07
CA ASN A 8 -7.94 0.79 8.32
C ASN A 8 -6.88 -0.30 8.21
N GLU A 9 -7.21 -1.41 7.58
CA GLU A 9 -6.25 -2.50 7.36
C GLU A 9 -5.12 -2.06 6.42
N LYS A 10 -5.44 -1.28 5.38
CA LYS A 10 -4.41 -0.74 4.46
C LYS A 10 -3.47 0.22 5.19
N ALA A 11 -4.02 1.09 6.02
CA ALA A 11 -3.19 2.01 6.81
C ALA A 11 -2.28 1.24 7.75
N ASP A 12 -2.78 0.20 8.42
CA ASP A 12 -1.97 -0.65 9.28
C ASP A 12 -0.84 -1.31 8.49
N LEU A 13 -1.13 -1.81 7.29
CA LEU A 13 -0.13 -2.45 6.45
C LEU A 13 0.99 -1.46 6.11
N VAL A 14 0.63 -0.24 5.75
CA VAL A 14 1.60 0.80 5.40
C VAL A 14 2.47 1.19 6.59
N PHE A 15 1.91 1.26 7.78
CA PHE A 15 2.66 1.68 8.97
C PHE A 15 3.47 0.55 9.61
N ILE A 16 2.98 -0.69 9.55
CA ILE A 16 3.64 -1.82 10.19
C ILE A 16 4.80 -2.36 9.34
N HIS A 17 4.61 -2.40 8.03
CA HIS A 17 5.59 -3.00 7.12
C HIS A 17 6.47 -1.93 6.47
N SER A 18 7.78 -2.13 6.53
CA SER A 18 8.73 -1.27 5.81
C SER A 18 8.89 -1.72 4.35
N SER A 19 8.61 -2.98 4.07
CA SER A 19 8.70 -3.56 2.72
C SER A 19 7.49 -4.43 2.44
N VAL A 20 7.11 -4.53 1.17
CA VAL A 20 5.92 -5.30 0.78
C VAL A 20 6.24 -6.24 -0.38
N SER A 21 5.54 -7.37 -0.41
CA SER A 21 5.61 -8.35 -1.48
C SER A 21 4.55 -8.04 -2.55
N VAL A 22 4.61 -8.78 -3.67
CA VAL A 22 3.61 -8.65 -4.74
C VAL A 22 2.19 -8.86 -4.20
N LYS A 23 1.98 -9.86 -3.36
CA LYS A 23 0.66 -10.12 -2.78
C LYS A 23 0.16 -8.96 -1.94
N GLN A 24 1.05 -8.35 -1.16
CA GLN A 24 0.70 -7.21 -0.34
C GLN A 24 0.39 -5.98 -1.19
N ILE A 25 1.11 -5.79 -2.29
CA ILE A 25 0.83 -4.71 -3.24
C ILE A 25 -0.57 -4.89 -3.83
N GLN A 26 -0.92 -6.11 -4.22
CA GLN A 26 -2.25 -6.41 -4.76
C GLN A 26 -3.35 -6.03 -3.78
N LYS A 27 -3.19 -6.39 -2.51
CA LYS A 27 -4.18 -6.09 -1.48
C LYS A 27 -4.25 -4.61 -1.15
N LEU A 28 -3.10 -3.96 -1.09
CA LEU A 28 -3.01 -2.53 -0.75
C LEU A 28 -3.68 -1.66 -1.80
N LEU A 29 -3.46 -1.96 -3.07
CA LEU A 29 -3.90 -1.12 -4.18
C LEU A 29 -5.13 -1.67 -4.92
N ASP A 30 -5.63 -2.83 -4.53
CA ASP A 30 -6.77 -3.50 -5.17
C ASP A 30 -6.52 -3.72 -6.66
N ILE A 31 -5.35 -4.23 -7.01
CA ILE A 31 -4.96 -4.50 -8.39
C ILE A 31 -4.63 -5.97 -8.60
N GLY A 32 -4.59 -6.38 -9.86
CA GLY A 32 -4.25 -7.75 -10.22
C GLY A 32 -2.76 -8.02 -10.13
N GLN A 33 -2.40 -9.29 -10.23
CA GLN A 33 -1.00 -9.73 -10.14
C GLN A 33 -0.10 -9.10 -11.21
N PRO A 34 -0.48 -9.04 -12.49
CA PRO A 34 0.39 -8.43 -13.50
C PRO A 34 0.73 -6.97 -13.20
N SER A 35 -0.26 -6.20 -12.74
CA SER A 35 -0.03 -4.80 -12.39
C SER A 35 0.86 -4.68 -11.17
N ALA A 36 0.68 -5.54 -10.17
CA ALA A 36 1.50 -5.52 -8.97
C ALA A 36 2.96 -5.86 -9.28
N ILE A 37 3.19 -6.84 -10.15
CA ILE A 37 4.54 -7.19 -10.58
C ILE A 37 5.21 -6.02 -11.29
N ARG A 38 4.47 -5.34 -12.15
CA ARG A 38 4.98 -4.17 -12.86
C ARG A 38 5.37 -3.05 -11.91
N LEU A 39 4.53 -2.78 -10.92
CA LEU A 39 4.83 -1.76 -9.91
C LEU A 39 6.05 -2.14 -9.09
N ARG A 40 6.19 -3.41 -8.75
CA ARG A 40 7.39 -3.89 -8.04
C ARG A 40 8.64 -3.62 -8.86
N GLU A 41 8.61 -3.92 -10.15
CA GLU A 41 9.76 -3.67 -11.03
C GLU A 41 10.12 -2.20 -11.13
N LEU A 42 9.11 -1.33 -11.26
CA LEU A 42 9.33 0.11 -11.29
C LEU A 42 9.93 0.60 -9.98
N THR A 43 9.45 0.09 -8.86
CA THR A 43 9.96 0.45 -7.54
C THR A 43 11.40 -0.02 -7.37
N LEU A 44 11.73 -1.20 -7.88
CA LEU A 44 13.11 -1.71 -7.85
C LEU A 44 14.06 -0.81 -8.64
N LYS A 45 13.63 -0.34 -9.81
CA LYS A 45 14.43 0.58 -10.61
C LYS A 45 14.68 1.89 -9.87
N LEU A 46 13.65 2.41 -9.20
CA LEU A 46 13.80 3.62 -8.40
C LEU A 46 14.77 3.39 -7.25
N ALA A 47 14.69 2.25 -6.58
CA ALA A 47 15.60 1.89 -5.50
C ALA A 47 17.06 1.86 -6.00
N GLU A 48 17.30 1.27 -7.16
CA GLU A 48 18.64 1.24 -7.77
C GLU A 48 19.14 2.65 -8.03
N THR A 49 18.29 3.51 -8.59
CA THR A 49 18.66 4.89 -8.89
C THR A 49 19.05 5.64 -7.63
N GLU A 50 18.38 5.35 -6.50
CA GLU A 50 18.68 6.01 -5.23
C GLU A 50 19.75 5.29 -4.40
N GLY A 51 20.30 4.20 -4.93
CA GLY A 51 21.34 3.46 -4.23
C GLY A 51 20.86 2.72 -2.99
N ARG A 52 19.58 2.35 -2.94
CA ARG A 52 19.03 1.66 -1.77
C ARG A 52 19.07 0.16 -1.94
N TRP A 53 19.44 -0.53 -0.87
CA TRP A 53 19.39 -1.99 -0.84
C TRP A 53 17.94 -2.45 -0.68
N VAL A 54 17.57 -3.48 -1.40
CA VAL A 54 16.20 -4.03 -1.38
C VAL A 54 16.26 -5.52 -1.07
N ALA A 55 15.40 -5.97 -0.13
CA ALA A 55 15.29 -7.37 0.19
C ALA A 55 14.70 -8.14 -0.98
N GLU A 56 15.09 -9.40 -1.13
CA GLU A 56 14.58 -10.26 -2.20
C GLU A 56 13.06 -10.33 -2.15
N LYS A 57 12.42 -10.16 -3.30
CA LYS A 57 10.97 -10.28 -3.50
C LYS A 57 10.12 -9.27 -2.75
N LYS A 58 10.73 -8.27 -2.12
CA LYS A 58 10.01 -7.20 -1.44
C LYS A 58 10.56 -5.85 -1.88
N VAL A 59 9.74 -4.83 -1.81
CA VAL A 59 10.17 -3.47 -2.14
C VAL A 59 9.82 -2.52 -0.99
N PRO A 60 10.64 -1.47 -0.78
CA PRO A 60 10.33 -0.48 0.27
C PRO A 60 8.98 0.17 -0.01
N ILE A 61 8.14 0.27 1.02
CA ILE A 61 6.79 0.79 0.82
C ILE A 61 6.81 2.28 0.51
N ASP A 62 7.73 3.03 1.07
CA ASP A 62 7.84 4.47 0.79
C ASP A 62 8.13 4.72 -0.69
N LEU A 63 9.02 3.92 -1.29
CA LEU A 63 9.32 4.04 -2.72
C LEU A 63 8.14 3.60 -3.58
N LEU A 64 7.44 2.53 -3.18
CA LEU A 64 6.26 2.08 -3.89
C LEU A 64 5.20 3.18 -3.93
N LEU A 65 4.96 3.84 -2.81
CA LEU A 65 3.98 4.92 -2.75
C LEU A 65 4.38 6.09 -3.65
N ARG A 66 5.67 6.40 -3.72
CA ARG A 66 6.16 7.44 -4.63
C ARG A 66 5.92 7.07 -6.10
N VAL A 67 6.13 5.81 -6.45
CA VAL A 67 5.90 5.33 -7.82
C VAL A 67 4.43 5.50 -8.23
N VAL A 68 3.51 5.20 -7.32
CA VAL A 68 2.07 5.32 -7.62
C VAL A 68 1.51 6.70 -7.32
N GLY A 69 2.32 7.62 -6.83
CA GLY A 69 1.89 9.00 -6.58
C GLY A 69 1.06 9.16 -5.31
N LEU A 70 1.22 8.27 -4.35
CA LEU A 70 0.53 8.33 -3.06
C LEU A 70 1.51 8.61 -1.93
N ASN A 71 0.99 8.86 -0.74
CA ASN A 71 1.78 8.98 0.47
C ASN A 71 1.04 8.33 1.63
N MET A 72 1.70 8.26 2.79
CA MET A 72 1.08 7.62 3.96
C MET A 72 -0.14 8.38 4.45
N ASP A 73 -0.14 9.70 4.33
CA ASP A 73 -1.28 10.53 4.75
C ASP A 73 -2.56 10.17 3.99
N TYR A 74 -2.44 9.78 2.72
CA TYR A 74 -3.59 9.34 1.94
C TYR A 74 -4.31 8.17 2.64
N PHE A 75 -3.55 7.19 3.13
CA PHE A 75 -4.14 6.03 3.79
C PHE A 75 -4.71 6.39 5.16
N VAL A 76 -4.07 7.30 5.89
CA VAL A 76 -4.60 7.80 7.15
C VAL A 76 -5.93 8.53 6.93
N ASP A 77 -5.98 9.39 5.91
CA ASP A 77 -7.20 10.13 5.58
C ASP A 77 -8.35 9.20 5.21
N MET A 78 -8.07 8.20 4.37
CA MET A 78 -9.09 7.25 3.96
C MET A 78 -9.57 6.38 5.12
N ALA A 79 -8.66 5.99 6.01
CA ALA A 79 -9.01 5.23 7.21
C ALA A 79 -9.89 6.06 8.16
N THR A 80 -9.57 7.34 8.29
CA THR A 80 -10.35 8.27 9.10
C THR A 80 -11.76 8.43 8.54
N LYS A 81 -11.86 8.60 7.23
CA LYS A 81 -13.17 8.71 6.56
C LYS A 81 -14.00 7.43 6.74
N GLU A 82 -13.37 6.28 6.67
CA GLU A 82 -14.05 5.01 6.88
C GLU A 82 -14.63 4.92 8.29
N ARG A 83 -13.83 5.30 9.30
CA ARG A 83 -14.29 5.30 10.70
C ARG A 83 -15.45 6.27 10.91
N ASN A 84 -15.33 7.47 10.36
CA ASN A 84 -16.38 8.49 10.51
C ASN A 84 -17.68 8.05 9.83
N SER A 85 -17.57 7.39 8.69
CA SER A 85 -18.73 6.84 7.99
C SER A 85 -19.46 5.80 8.84
N LYS A 86 -18.71 4.91 9.49
CA LYS A 86 -19.28 3.90 10.38
C LYS A 86 -19.96 4.54 11.59
N GLN A 87 -19.31 5.56 12.18
CA GLN A 87 -19.86 6.28 13.32
C GLN A 87 -21.16 6.98 12.97
N LYS A 88 -21.22 7.60 11.79
CA LYS A 88 -22.46 8.23 11.33
C LYS A 88 -23.60 7.25 11.22
N ASN A 89 -23.31 6.06 10.76
CA ASN A 89 -24.32 5.01 10.62
C ASN A 89 -24.85 4.56 11.97
N HIS A 90 -24.04 4.61 13.01
CA HIS A 90 -24.45 4.25 14.35
C HIS A 90 -25.12 5.40 15.10
N GLY A 91 -24.82 6.62 14.75
CA GLY A 91 -25.30 7.79 15.44
C GLY A 91 -26.70 8.23 15.09
N VAL A 92 -27.33 7.52 14.19
CA VAL A 92 -28.67 7.89 13.70
C VAL A 92 -29.76 7.22 14.49
#